data_75a96dc6b059d0888bb717d3b08f3cd1
#
_entry.id   75a96dc6b059d0888bb717d3b08f3cd1
#
_cell.length_a   1.000
_cell.length_b   1.000
_cell.length_c   1.000
_cell.angle_alpha   90.00
_cell.angle_beta   90.00
_cell.angle_gamma   90.00
#
_symmetry.space_group_name_H-M   'P 1'
#
loop_
_entity.id
_entity.type
_entity.pdbx_description
1 polymer ?
#
loop_
_entity_poly.entity_id
_entity_poly.type
_entity_poly.pdbx_seq_one_letter_code
_entity_poly.pdbx_strand_id
1 'polypeptide(L)'
;MHRLKILVVDDDILTCTLMHKRLSVADYDVEIAGNGIEAVEKLDAQYYDVILTDLMMPGGVDGIGVLETAKARNIKTEVILITGHGSIDNAIMAMKKGATDYLQKPINFDELFLKLDKISNLKNLMKNACDLRDAMTVTEQISGETIQNLEMTVADLESRLTAIHSILASNDVLPEERIRLALSA
;
A
#
# COMPACT_ATOMS: atom_id res chain seq x y z
N MET A 1 8.26 -6.66 10.22
CA MET A 1 7.08 -5.81 10.45
C MET A 1 7.43 -4.39 10.04
N HIS A 2 6.55 -3.70 9.33
CA HIS A 2 6.78 -2.29 8.99
C HIS A 2 6.48 -1.47 10.24
N ARG A 3 7.48 -0.72 10.72
CA ARG A 3 7.36 0.19 11.86
C ARG A 3 6.56 1.40 11.40
N LEU A 4 5.44 1.70 12.08
CA LEU A 4 4.65 2.89 11.74
C LEU A 4 5.45 4.15 12.01
N LYS A 5 5.46 5.06 11.04
CA LYS A 5 6.03 6.40 11.18
C LYS A 5 4.96 7.37 11.63
N ILE A 6 5.14 7.95 12.82
CA ILE A 6 4.13 8.76 13.51
C ILE A 6 4.63 10.20 13.65
N LEU A 7 3.80 11.17 13.28
CA LEU A 7 4.01 12.58 13.61
C LEU A 7 3.10 12.97 14.77
N VAL A 8 3.69 13.46 15.83
CA VAL A 8 2.97 14.05 17.00
C VAL A 8 2.99 15.56 16.89
N VAL A 9 1.81 16.19 16.93
CA VAL A 9 1.65 17.63 16.77
C VAL A 9 0.88 18.19 17.98
N ASP A 10 1.55 18.98 18.80
CA ASP A 10 0.95 19.59 20.00
C ASP A 10 1.77 20.82 20.36
N ASP A 11 1.14 21.91 20.76
CA ASP A 11 1.83 23.13 21.19
C ASP A 11 2.39 23.01 22.63
N ASP A 12 1.92 22.02 23.40
CA ASP A 12 2.49 21.68 24.69
C ASP A 12 3.69 20.72 24.54
N ILE A 13 4.89 21.25 24.73
CA ILE A 13 6.14 20.49 24.63
C ILE A 13 6.23 19.31 25.59
N LEU A 14 5.53 19.38 26.74
CA LEU A 14 5.51 18.29 27.72
C LEU A 14 4.69 17.12 27.16
N THR A 15 3.55 17.40 26.57
CA THR A 15 2.72 16.41 25.86
C THR A 15 3.49 15.77 24.73
N CYS A 16 4.13 16.55 23.86
CA CYS A 16 5.00 16.04 22.78
C CYS A 16 6.08 15.11 23.31
N THR A 17 6.81 15.54 24.33
CA THR A 17 7.91 14.77 24.93
C THR A 17 7.42 13.46 25.54
N LEU A 18 6.30 13.49 26.25
CA LEU A 18 5.70 12.30 26.86
C LEU A 18 5.26 11.30 25.78
N MET A 19 4.56 11.77 24.75
CA MET A 19 4.11 10.93 23.64
C MET A 19 5.27 10.33 22.87
N HIS A 20 6.27 11.14 22.53
CA HIS A 20 7.48 10.66 21.88
C HIS A 20 8.14 9.52 22.67
N LYS A 21 8.35 9.73 23.99
CA LYS A 21 8.96 8.72 24.87
C LYS A 21 8.14 7.43 24.92
N ARG A 22 6.82 7.53 25.11
CA ARG A 22 5.93 6.37 25.22
C ARG A 22 5.85 5.57 23.93
N LEU A 23 5.70 6.26 22.80
CA LEU A 23 5.60 5.64 21.48
C LEU A 23 6.93 5.03 21.02
N SER A 24 8.07 5.71 21.30
CA SER A 24 9.39 5.17 20.96
C SER A 24 9.73 3.90 21.75
N VAL A 25 9.31 3.82 23.03
CA VAL A 25 9.45 2.58 23.82
C VAL A 25 8.62 1.44 23.26
N ALA A 26 7.48 1.75 22.63
CA ALA A 26 6.63 0.78 21.96
C ALA A 26 7.06 0.47 20.49
N ASP A 27 8.28 0.87 20.12
CA ASP A 27 8.91 0.58 18.83
C ASP A 27 8.29 1.29 17.62
N TYR A 28 7.64 2.44 17.80
CA TYR A 28 7.21 3.32 16.72
C TYR A 28 8.33 4.29 16.32
N ASP A 29 8.37 4.69 15.03
CA ASP A 29 9.22 5.78 14.53
C ASP A 29 8.48 7.10 14.70
N VAL A 30 8.96 7.96 15.61
CA VAL A 30 8.20 9.12 16.07
C VAL A 30 8.95 10.41 15.83
N GLU A 31 8.27 11.35 15.19
CA GLU A 31 8.69 12.74 15.09
C GLU A 31 7.68 13.66 15.78
N ILE A 32 8.13 14.83 16.21
CA ILE A 32 7.29 15.82 16.87
C ILE A 32 7.28 17.13 16.08
N ALA A 33 6.16 17.84 16.14
CA ALA A 33 6.01 19.23 15.68
C ALA A 33 5.33 20.03 16.79
N GLY A 34 5.87 21.20 17.11
CA GLY A 34 5.38 22.06 18.18
C GLY A 34 4.23 22.98 17.76
N ASN A 35 3.77 22.92 16.51
CA ASN A 35 2.63 23.67 16.00
C ASN A 35 2.21 23.14 14.62
N GLY A 36 1.05 23.61 14.14
CA GLY A 36 0.52 23.17 12.87
C GLY A 36 1.33 23.61 11.65
N ILE A 37 2.06 24.72 11.70
CA ILE A 37 2.91 25.17 10.59
C ILE A 37 4.08 24.22 10.43
N GLU A 38 4.79 23.90 11.53
CA GLU A 38 5.88 22.92 11.52
C GLU A 38 5.39 21.55 11.06
N ALA A 39 4.18 21.15 11.45
CA ALA A 39 3.58 19.91 10.98
C ALA A 39 3.40 19.90 9.46
N VAL A 40 2.91 20.98 8.88
CA VAL A 40 2.76 21.13 7.42
C VAL A 40 4.10 21.03 6.71
N GLU A 41 5.15 21.72 7.20
CA GLU A 41 6.50 21.64 6.64
C GLU A 41 7.04 20.20 6.64
N LYS A 42 6.81 19.47 7.73
CA LYS A 42 7.21 18.05 7.83
C LYS A 42 6.41 17.16 6.88
N LEU A 43 5.12 17.43 6.70
CA LEU A 43 4.26 16.73 5.74
C LEU A 43 4.65 17.00 4.29
N ASP A 44 5.29 18.13 4.01
CA ASP A 44 5.84 18.45 2.69
C ASP A 44 7.15 17.72 2.41
N ALA A 45 7.93 17.46 3.46
CA ALA A 45 9.25 16.84 3.35
C ALA A 45 9.19 15.31 3.31
N GLN A 46 8.22 14.68 3.97
CA GLN A 46 8.16 13.22 4.08
C GLN A 46 6.76 12.69 4.38
N TYR A 47 6.62 11.37 4.22
CA TYR A 47 5.39 10.65 4.49
C TYR A 47 5.33 10.17 5.95
N TYR A 48 4.12 10.22 6.53
CA TYR A 48 3.80 9.62 7.83
C TYR A 48 2.62 8.66 7.71
N ASP A 49 2.70 7.56 8.44
CA ASP A 49 1.62 6.57 8.50
C ASP A 49 0.45 7.06 9.35
N VAL A 50 0.78 7.71 10.47
CA VAL A 50 -0.19 8.23 11.45
C VAL A 50 0.22 9.63 11.88
N ILE A 51 -0.76 10.49 12.05
CA ILE A 51 -0.60 11.80 12.67
C ILE A 51 -1.46 11.85 13.93
N LEU A 52 -0.85 12.23 15.03
CA LEU A 52 -1.51 12.48 16.31
C LEU A 52 -1.44 13.98 16.56
N THR A 53 -2.54 14.70 16.37
CA THR A 53 -2.51 16.17 16.45
C THR A 53 -3.50 16.71 17.49
N ASP A 54 -3.06 17.69 18.30
CA ASP A 54 -4.02 18.45 19.08
C ASP A 54 -5.00 19.17 18.14
N LEU A 55 -6.23 19.24 18.56
CA LEU A 55 -7.29 19.96 17.83
C LEU A 55 -7.08 21.48 17.89
N MET A 56 -6.69 21.99 19.06
CA MET A 56 -6.62 23.42 19.35
C MET A 56 -5.17 23.86 19.54
N MET A 57 -4.58 24.41 18.50
CA MET A 57 -3.22 24.96 18.56
C MET A 57 -3.21 26.43 18.15
N PRO A 58 -2.47 27.29 18.85
CA PRO A 58 -2.28 28.67 18.43
C PRO A 58 -1.36 28.76 17.20
N GLY A 59 -1.47 29.85 16.43
CA GLY A 59 -0.46 30.15 15.41
C GLY A 59 -0.88 29.89 13.96
N GLY A 60 -2.18 29.80 13.67
CA GLY A 60 -2.71 29.89 12.29
C GLY A 60 -3.13 28.56 11.65
N VAL A 61 -2.48 27.45 11.95
CA VAL A 61 -2.90 26.11 11.50
C VAL A 61 -3.25 25.27 12.74
N ASP A 62 -4.53 24.95 12.87
CA ASP A 62 -5.05 24.09 13.95
C ASP A 62 -4.99 22.60 13.53
N GLY A 63 -5.44 21.70 14.42
CA GLY A 63 -5.44 20.27 14.14
C GLY A 63 -6.32 19.88 12.95
N ILE A 64 -7.36 20.64 12.64
CA ILE A 64 -8.19 20.43 11.46
C ILE A 64 -7.41 20.80 10.19
N GLY A 65 -6.67 21.92 10.19
CA GLY A 65 -5.80 22.32 9.09
C GLY A 65 -4.69 21.28 8.82
N VAL A 66 -4.10 20.71 9.88
CA VAL A 66 -3.14 19.59 9.77
C VAL A 66 -3.80 18.36 9.13
N LEU A 67 -5.02 17.98 9.58
CA LEU A 67 -5.79 16.89 9.01
C LEU A 67 -6.05 17.08 7.51
N GLU A 68 -6.57 18.24 7.12
CA GLU A 68 -6.88 18.55 5.73
C GLU A 68 -5.62 18.51 4.84
N THR A 69 -4.51 19.08 5.34
CA THR A 69 -3.23 19.03 4.64
C THR A 69 -2.73 17.60 4.47
N ALA A 70 -2.77 16.81 5.53
CA ALA A 70 -2.36 15.42 5.50
C ALA A 70 -3.15 14.60 4.48
N LYS A 71 -4.48 14.72 4.49
CA LYS A 71 -5.37 14.01 3.56
C LYS A 71 -5.22 14.47 2.11
N ALA A 72 -4.97 15.75 1.89
CA ALA A 72 -4.68 16.29 0.56
C ALA A 72 -3.36 15.76 -0.02
N ARG A 73 -2.33 15.56 0.82
CA ARG A 73 -1.03 15.01 0.42
C ARG A 73 -1.08 13.49 0.22
N ASN A 74 -1.68 12.80 1.17
CA ASN A 74 -1.84 11.35 1.09
C ASN A 74 -3.09 10.89 1.85
N ILE A 75 -4.09 10.42 1.10
CA ILE A 75 -5.34 9.90 1.66
C ILE A 75 -5.13 8.68 2.59
N LYS A 76 -4.00 7.96 2.44
CA LYS A 76 -3.67 6.79 3.25
C LYS A 76 -3.05 7.13 4.61
N THR A 77 -2.70 8.40 4.86
CA THR A 77 -2.25 8.86 6.17
C THR A 77 -3.44 8.85 7.14
N GLU A 78 -3.29 8.14 8.25
CA GLU A 78 -4.29 8.10 9.30
C GLU A 78 -4.11 9.27 10.26
N VAL A 79 -5.20 9.95 10.61
CA VAL A 79 -5.13 11.12 11.50
C VAL A 79 -6.03 10.91 12.70
N ILE A 80 -5.44 10.93 13.90
CA ILE A 80 -6.13 10.87 15.19
C ILE A 80 -6.03 12.25 15.84
N LEU A 81 -7.18 12.84 16.12
CA LEU A 81 -7.23 14.14 16.81
C LEU A 81 -7.22 13.94 18.31
N ILE A 82 -6.44 14.75 19.02
CA ILE A 82 -6.35 14.78 20.46
C ILE A 82 -6.98 16.08 20.93
N THR A 83 -7.85 16.04 21.93
CA THR A 83 -8.56 17.24 22.38
C THR A 83 -8.80 17.26 23.87
N GLY A 84 -8.53 18.38 24.50
CA GLY A 84 -8.87 18.64 25.92
C GLY A 84 -10.32 19.10 26.12
N HIS A 85 -10.97 19.62 25.06
CA HIS A 85 -12.35 20.09 25.08
C HIS A 85 -13.15 19.33 24.03
N GLY A 86 -13.58 18.12 24.38
CA GLY A 86 -14.43 17.30 23.51
C GLY A 86 -15.84 17.85 23.42
N SER A 87 -16.09 18.86 22.58
CA SER A 87 -17.46 18.99 22.09
C SER A 87 -17.69 17.89 21.06
N ILE A 88 -18.79 17.17 21.21
CA ILE A 88 -19.24 16.14 20.26
C ILE A 88 -19.25 16.71 18.84
N ASP A 89 -19.60 17.98 18.67
CA ASP A 89 -19.63 18.66 17.39
C ASP A 89 -18.26 18.75 16.70
N ASN A 90 -17.19 19.01 17.45
CA ASN A 90 -15.82 19.06 16.93
C ASN A 90 -15.34 17.67 16.47
N ALA A 91 -15.65 16.64 17.24
CA ALA A 91 -15.35 15.26 16.86
C ALA A 91 -16.09 14.85 15.58
N ILE A 92 -17.39 15.17 15.47
CA ILE A 92 -18.20 14.91 14.28
C ILE A 92 -17.64 15.67 13.05
N MET A 93 -17.25 16.93 13.24
CA MET A 93 -16.66 17.72 12.16
C MET A 93 -15.34 17.12 11.67
N ALA A 94 -14.48 16.69 12.58
CA ALA A 94 -13.23 16.04 12.27
C ALA A 94 -13.43 14.74 11.49
N MET A 95 -14.37 13.91 11.93
CA MET A 95 -14.70 12.66 11.23
C MET A 95 -15.23 12.91 9.81
N LYS A 96 -16.08 13.91 9.62
CA LYS A 96 -16.56 14.32 8.28
C LYS A 96 -15.43 14.79 7.37
N LYS A 97 -14.35 15.35 7.92
CA LYS A 97 -13.17 15.76 7.18
C LYS A 97 -12.12 14.65 6.97
N GLY A 98 -12.43 13.44 7.43
CA GLY A 98 -11.60 12.25 7.20
C GLY A 98 -10.63 11.91 8.33
N ALA A 99 -10.84 12.42 9.54
CA ALA A 99 -10.13 11.92 10.72
C ALA A 99 -10.46 10.44 10.92
N THR A 100 -9.45 9.65 11.29
CA THR A 100 -9.61 8.22 11.55
C THR A 100 -10.26 7.98 12.90
N ASP A 101 -9.88 8.80 13.88
CA ASP A 101 -10.39 8.70 15.24
C ASP A 101 -10.09 9.98 16.04
N TYR A 102 -10.57 10.03 17.27
CA TYR A 102 -10.19 11.08 18.23
C TYR A 102 -9.88 10.48 19.60
N LEU A 103 -9.09 11.22 20.40
CA LEU A 103 -8.74 10.89 21.78
C LEU A 103 -8.97 12.11 22.67
N GLN A 104 -9.47 11.88 23.87
CA GLN A 104 -9.66 12.95 24.84
C GLN A 104 -8.43 13.07 25.76
N LYS A 105 -7.99 14.30 26.05
CA LYS A 105 -7.01 14.56 27.10
C LYS A 105 -7.71 14.44 28.48
N PRO A 106 -7.10 13.84 29.51
CA PRO A 106 -5.74 13.28 29.52
C PRO A 106 -5.62 11.99 28.69
N ILE A 107 -4.53 11.86 27.91
CA ILE A 107 -4.33 10.77 26.97
C ILE A 107 -4.27 9.43 27.69
N ASN A 108 -5.21 8.55 27.37
CA ASN A 108 -5.14 7.15 27.76
C ASN A 108 -4.24 6.40 26.75
N PHE A 109 -3.03 6.03 27.18
CA PHE A 109 -2.08 5.35 26.31
C PHE A 109 -2.52 3.94 25.92
N ASP A 110 -3.26 3.22 26.75
CA ASP A 110 -3.77 1.90 26.40
C ASP A 110 -4.78 2.00 25.25
N GLU A 111 -5.64 3.02 25.28
CA GLU A 111 -6.57 3.32 24.20
C GLU A 111 -5.83 3.74 22.93
N LEU A 112 -4.80 4.60 23.05
CA LEU A 112 -3.98 5.04 21.93
C LEU A 112 -3.28 3.85 21.26
N PHE A 113 -2.64 2.95 22.03
CA PHE A 113 -1.98 1.77 21.50
C PHE A 113 -2.96 0.82 20.80
N LEU A 114 -4.14 0.62 21.36
CA LEU A 114 -5.18 -0.20 20.71
C LEU A 114 -5.59 0.38 19.33
N LYS A 115 -5.71 1.70 19.21
CA LYS A 115 -6.01 2.37 17.95
C LYS A 115 -4.85 2.23 16.94
N LEU A 116 -3.60 2.39 17.39
CA LEU A 116 -2.41 2.23 16.56
C LEU A 116 -2.23 0.79 16.07
N ASP A 117 -2.46 -0.19 16.92
CA ASP A 117 -2.42 -1.61 16.54
C ASP A 117 -3.47 -1.94 15.48
N LYS A 118 -4.67 -1.40 15.61
CA LYS A 118 -5.73 -1.56 14.60
C LYS A 118 -5.30 -0.98 13.24
N ILE A 119 -4.70 0.21 13.23
CA ILE A 119 -4.17 0.86 12.03
C ILE A 119 -3.04 0.01 11.42
N SER A 120 -2.09 -0.44 12.24
CA SER A 120 -0.97 -1.29 11.82
C SER A 120 -1.45 -2.57 11.17
N ASN A 121 -2.39 -3.26 11.79
CA ASN A 121 -2.96 -4.50 11.27
C ASN A 121 -3.67 -4.28 9.93
N LEU A 122 -4.44 -3.22 9.80
CA LEU A 122 -5.13 -2.88 8.54
C LEU A 122 -4.13 -2.56 7.42
N LYS A 123 -3.09 -1.76 7.71
CA LYS A 123 -2.03 -1.45 6.73
C LYS A 123 -1.27 -2.69 6.29
N ASN A 124 -0.92 -3.58 7.22
CA ASN A 124 -0.26 -4.84 6.90
C ASN A 124 -1.15 -5.75 6.02
N LEU A 125 -2.44 -5.84 6.32
CA LEU A 125 -3.39 -6.59 5.52
C LEU A 125 -3.50 -6.03 4.09
N MET A 126 -3.60 -4.71 3.95
CA MET A 126 -3.65 -4.05 2.65
C MET A 126 -2.36 -4.27 1.83
N LYS A 127 -1.19 -4.22 2.49
CA LYS A 127 0.08 -4.50 1.85
C LYS A 127 0.14 -5.94 1.34
N ASN A 128 -0.19 -6.91 2.19
CA ASN A 128 -0.21 -8.32 1.81
C ASN A 128 -1.17 -8.60 0.65
N ALA A 129 -2.34 -7.95 0.62
CA ALA A 129 -3.28 -8.07 -0.48
C ALA A 129 -2.73 -7.49 -1.79
N CYS A 130 -1.98 -6.38 -1.73
CA CYS A 130 -1.31 -5.79 -2.88
C CYS A 130 -0.20 -6.73 -3.40
N ASP A 131 0.68 -7.20 -2.52
CA ASP A 131 1.78 -8.11 -2.86
C ASP A 131 1.24 -9.41 -3.50
N LEU A 132 0.13 -9.96 -3.00
CA LEU A 132 -0.53 -11.14 -3.57
C LEU A 132 -1.09 -10.86 -4.97
N ARG A 133 -1.71 -9.70 -5.16
CA ARG A 133 -2.25 -9.30 -6.46
C ARG A 133 -1.14 -9.16 -7.51
N ASP A 134 -0.03 -8.54 -7.14
CA ASP A 134 1.14 -8.38 -8.01
C ASP A 134 1.73 -9.74 -8.40
N ALA A 135 1.84 -10.67 -7.44
CA ALA A 135 2.29 -12.04 -7.71
C ALA A 135 1.34 -12.80 -8.66
N MET A 136 0.02 -12.65 -8.51
CA MET A 136 -0.96 -13.25 -9.42
C MET A 136 -0.82 -12.72 -10.84
N THR A 137 -0.65 -11.40 -11.01
CA THR A 137 -0.47 -10.78 -12.33
C THR A 137 0.76 -11.32 -13.05
N VAL A 138 1.89 -11.47 -12.34
CA VAL A 138 3.12 -12.07 -12.91
C VAL A 138 2.88 -13.52 -13.32
N THR A 139 2.16 -14.29 -12.51
CA THR A 139 1.86 -15.71 -12.82
C THR A 139 0.96 -15.84 -14.04
N GLU A 140 -0.04 -14.97 -14.16
CA GLU A 140 -0.93 -14.94 -15.35
C GLU A 140 -0.17 -14.60 -16.63
N GLN A 141 0.75 -13.63 -16.56
CA GLN A 141 1.58 -13.26 -17.70
C GLN A 141 2.47 -14.41 -18.16
N ILE A 142 3.20 -15.08 -17.23
CA ILE A 142 4.07 -16.22 -17.54
C ILE A 142 3.25 -17.37 -18.14
N SER A 143 2.07 -17.64 -17.58
CA SER A 143 1.18 -18.68 -18.11
C SER A 143 0.71 -18.36 -19.52
N GLY A 144 0.36 -17.11 -19.80
CA GLY A 144 -0.03 -16.65 -21.14
C GLY A 144 1.09 -16.82 -22.18
N GLU A 145 2.31 -16.44 -21.84
CA GLU A 145 3.48 -16.61 -22.70
C GLU A 145 3.78 -18.10 -22.97
N THR A 146 3.63 -18.94 -21.94
CA THR A 146 3.85 -20.38 -22.07
C THR A 146 2.79 -21.02 -22.99
N ILE A 147 1.53 -20.64 -22.85
CA ILE A 147 0.44 -21.12 -23.72
C ILE A 147 0.70 -20.71 -25.17
N GLN A 148 1.05 -19.46 -25.42
CA GLN A 148 1.36 -18.97 -26.76
C GLN A 148 2.51 -19.74 -27.42
N ASN A 149 3.59 -20.02 -26.66
CA ASN A 149 4.72 -20.81 -27.17
C ASN A 149 4.32 -22.26 -27.46
N LEU A 150 3.46 -22.86 -26.63
CA LEU A 150 2.95 -24.22 -26.90
C LEU A 150 2.06 -24.26 -28.13
N GLU A 151 1.17 -23.29 -28.33
CA GLU A 151 0.32 -23.19 -29.51
C GLU A 151 1.16 -23.06 -30.80
N MET A 152 2.20 -22.23 -30.79
CA MET A 152 3.13 -22.10 -31.90
C MET A 152 3.84 -23.43 -32.21
N THR A 153 4.29 -24.14 -31.15
CA THR A 153 4.96 -25.44 -31.31
C THR A 153 4.01 -26.49 -31.88
N VAL A 154 2.77 -26.54 -31.43
CA VAL A 154 1.74 -27.45 -31.93
C VAL A 154 1.46 -27.16 -33.42
N ALA A 155 1.29 -25.89 -33.78
CA ALA A 155 1.05 -25.51 -35.20
C ALA A 155 2.23 -25.88 -36.12
N ASP A 156 3.47 -25.73 -35.67
CA ASP A 156 4.65 -26.16 -36.40
C ASP A 156 4.67 -27.69 -36.61
N LEU A 157 4.41 -28.44 -35.53
CA LEU A 157 4.36 -29.91 -35.59
C LEU A 157 3.23 -30.41 -36.50
N GLU A 158 2.06 -29.79 -36.50
CA GLU A 158 0.94 -30.13 -37.38
C GLU A 158 1.29 -29.84 -38.84
N SER A 159 1.96 -28.71 -39.11
CA SER A 159 2.44 -28.37 -40.46
C SER A 159 3.44 -29.40 -40.98
N ARG A 160 4.41 -29.79 -40.15
CA ARG A 160 5.42 -30.83 -40.50
C ARG A 160 4.77 -32.19 -40.73
N LEU A 161 3.82 -32.57 -39.89
CA LEU A 161 3.06 -33.81 -40.04
C LEU A 161 2.30 -33.83 -41.37
N THR A 162 1.67 -32.71 -41.73
CA THR A 162 0.94 -32.57 -42.99
C THR A 162 1.89 -32.70 -44.20
N ALA A 163 3.07 -32.06 -44.12
CA ALA A 163 4.11 -32.18 -45.15
C ALA A 163 4.60 -33.62 -45.32
N ILE A 164 4.87 -34.31 -44.21
CA ILE A 164 5.28 -35.72 -44.22
C ILE A 164 4.20 -36.62 -44.87
N HIS A 165 2.94 -36.43 -44.44
CA HIS A 165 1.82 -37.17 -45.05
C HIS A 165 1.70 -36.94 -46.57
N SER A 166 1.86 -35.70 -47.02
CA SER A 166 1.84 -35.35 -48.45
C SER A 166 2.95 -36.03 -49.22
N ILE A 167 4.17 -36.06 -48.69
CA ILE A 167 5.33 -36.71 -49.29
C ILE A 167 5.10 -38.24 -49.41
N LEU A 168 4.61 -38.87 -48.35
CA LEU A 168 4.35 -40.31 -48.30
C LEU A 168 3.19 -40.72 -49.25
N ALA A 169 2.20 -39.86 -49.44
CA ALA A 169 1.05 -40.09 -50.30
C ALA A 169 1.34 -39.81 -51.79
N SER A 170 2.42 -39.12 -52.14
CA SER A 170 2.77 -38.82 -53.54
C SER A 170 3.16 -40.09 -54.29
N ASN A 171 2.59 -40.33 -55.50
CA ASN A 171 2.91 -41.48 -56.29
C ASN A 171 4.00 -41.20 -57.33
N ASP A 172 4.51 -39.98 -57.41
CA ASP A 172 5.46 -39.53 -58.45
C ASP A 172 6.93 -39.79 -58.09
N VAL A 173 7.21 -40.33 -56.90
CA VAL A 173 8.57 -40.56 -56.36
C VAL A 173 8.71 -42.05 -55.93
N LEU A 174 9.90 -42.61 -56.14
CA LEU A 174 10.19 -44.00 -55.69
C LEU A 174 10.02 -44.14 -54.14
N PRO A 175 9.58 -45.33 -53.66
CA PRO A 175 9.30 -45.54 -52.23
C PRO A 175 10.48 -45.22 -51.30
N GLU A 176 11.70 -45.51 -51.69
CA GLU A 176 12.92 -45.24 -50.88
C GLU A 176 13.21 -43.76 -50.82
N GLU A 177 12.93 -43.00 -51.81
CA GLU A 177 13.15 -41.57 -51.94
C GLU A 177 12.06 -40.77 -51.11
N ARG A 178 10.82 -41.28 -51.05
CA ARG A 178 9.75 -40.75 -50.18
C ARG A 178 10.13 -40.82 -48.71
N ILE A 179 10.67 -41.96 -48.26
CA ILE A 179 11.10 -42.10 -46.86
C ILE A 179 12.24 -41.13 -46.56
N ARG A 180 13.18 -40.93 -47.45
CA ARG A 180 14.30 -40.01 -47.26
C ARG A 180 13.84 -38.55 -47.13
N LEU A 181 12.91 -38.14 -48.02
CA LEU A 181 12.32 -36.79 -47.99
C LEU A 181 11.46 -36.57 -46.74
N ALA A 182 10.67 -37.55 -46.30
CA ALA A 182 9.87 -37.48 -45.11
C ALA A 182 10.70 -37.37 -43.80
N LEU A 183 11.90 -37.96 -43.79
CA LEU A 183 12.83 -37.85 -42.66
C LEU A 183 13.59 -36.51 -42.60
N SER A 184 13.58 -35.73 -43.67
CA SER A 184 14.22 -34.42 -43.80
C SER A 184 13.24 -33.23 -43.64
N ALA A 185 11.96 -33.48 -43.55
CA ALA A 185 10.89 -32.48 -43.36
C ALA A 185 10.55 -32.29 -41.89
#